data_a3bede550264d52a5f160bc32f876065
#
_entry.id   a3bede550264d52a5f160bc32f876065
#
_cell.length_a   1.000
_cell.length_b   1.000
_cell.length_c   1.000
_cell.angle_alpha   90.00
_cell.angle_beta   90.00
_cell.angle_gamma   90.00
#
_symmetry.space_group_name_H-M   'P 1'
#
loop_
_entity.id
_entity.type
_entity.pdbx_description
1 polymer ?
#
loop_
_entity_poly.entity_id
_entity_poly.type
_entity_poly.pdbx_seq_one_letter_code
_entity_poly.pdbx_strand_id
1 'polypeptide(L)'
;MDFNVYNDIEKRTKGEIYIGVVGPVRTGKSTFIKNFMDVAVMPNIKDENEVKRAMDELPQSSAGKTIMTTEPKFIPNKAVTINIGNKANINVRLIDCVGFMVDGATGHMEEDSERMVKTPWFEQSISFSKAAEIGTEKVISEHSTIGVVITSDGSFTDLNVEDYNKALDKTVNELKKINKPFIILVNSMEPTSKECLELKKTIESKYDVSTIAINCLKLNEDDINNILENILFEFPITEIVFNVPKWLEIINLDSDLMKYIIGYSKQILEKITKIKDIKNLIFSPDKNYVKNMSVSMVELSNGKVVMDFSVDESSYYETLSEITGSKIENQLHLIRFIKELAAKKTGYDKVNSAITKVKETGYGIVMPDKEEIVLDSPELIKNGSNYGVKIKATAPSIHFVKANILTEISPIIGNEEQAKDLIEFINANEEHDDIWDTNIFGKTIGQIVEEGISNKIDNLTEDTRARMQGTVEKITNDQSKGVICILL
;
A
#
# COMPACT_ATOMS: atom_id res chain seq x y z
N MET A 1 9.37 -1.71 20.24
CA MET A 1 7.99 -2.06 20.66
C MET A 1 8.03 -3.41 21.31
N ASP A 2 7.56 -3.49 22.55
CA ASP A 2 7.44 -4.78 23.24
C ASP A 2 6.37 -5.61 22.51
N PHE A 3 6.83 -6.64 21.82
CA PHE A 3 5.98 -7.56 21.08
C PHE A 3 5.17 -8.41 22.08
N ASN A 4 3.83 -8.34 21.98
CA ASN A 4 2.94 -9.15 22.82
C ASN A 4 2.29 -10.26 21.97
N VAL A 5 2.98 -11.38 21.89
CA VAL A 5 2.60 -12.55 21.11
C VAL A 5 1.19 -13.05 21.44
N TYR A 6 0.82 -12.99 22.71
CA TYR A 6 -0.46 -13.54 23.16
C TYR A 6 -1.65 -12.68 22.76
N ASN A 7 -1.50 -11.35 22.81
CA ASN A 7 -2.53 -10.44 22.30
C ASN A 7 -2.76 -10.64 20.79
N ASP A 8 -1.70 -10.91 20.05
CA ASP A 8 -1.80 -11.13 18.63
C ASP A 8 -2.50 -12.45 18.30
N ILE A 9 -2.20 -13.52 19.04
CA ILE A 9 -2.90 -14.79 18.90
C ILE A 9 -4.39 -14.62 19.23
N GLU A 10 -4.73 -13.95 20.33
CA GLU A 10 -6.11 -13.66 20.72
C GLU A 10 -6.89 -12.97 19.61
N LYS A 11 -6.33 -11.92 19.01
CA LYS A 11 -7.00 -11.16 17.94
C LYS A 11 -7.18 -11.95 16.66
N ARG A 12 -6.18 -12.74 16.24
CA ARG A 12 -6.26 -13.54 15.00
C ARG A 12 -7.26 -14.65 15.06
N THR A 13 -7.31 -15.35 16.19
CA THR A 13 -8.15 -16.51 16.38
C THR A 13 -9.42 -16.22 17.17
N LYS A 14 -9.70 -14.94 17.46
CA LYS A 14 -10.80 -14.49 18.32
C LYS A 14 -10.74 -15.11 19.72
N GLY A 15 -9.53 -15.28 20.24
CA GLY A 15 -9.30 -15.88 21.54
C GLY A 15 -9.41 -17.42 21.58
N GLU A 16 -9.58 -18.08 20.43
CA GLU A 16 -9.66 -19.55 20.36
C GLU A 16 -8.49 -20.12 19.56
N ILE A 17 -7.65 -20.93 20.20
CA ILE A 17 -6.52 -21.62 19.55
C ILE A 17 -6.67 -23.11 19.67
N TYR A 18 -6.84 -23.75 18.53
CA TYR A 18 -6.89 -25.20 18.39
C TYR A 18 -5.59 -25.71 17.79
N ILE A 19 -4.73 -26.30 18.63
CA ILE A 19 -3.41 -26.79 18.24
C ILE A 19 -3.51 -28.27 17.85
N GLY A 20 -3.43 -28.55 16.55
CA GLY A 20 -3.34 -29.92 16.04
C GLY A 20 -1.93 -30.46 16.19
N VAL A 21 -1.72 -31.43 17.09
CA VAL A 21 -0.42 -32.06 17.30
C VAL A 21 -0.33 -33.30 16.42
N VAL A 22 0.48 -33.22 15.37
CA VAL A 22 0.58 -34.24 14.31
C VAL A 22 2.01 -34.70 14.10
N GLY A 23 2.22 -35.68 13.24
CA GLY A 23 3.56 -36.17 12.90
C GLY A 23 3.65 -37.71 12.98
N PRO A 24 4.83 -38.28 12.75
CA PRO A 24 5.06 -39.72 12.82
C PRO A 24 4.68 -40.32 14.17
N VAL A 25 4.31 -41.58 14.20
CA VAL A 25 4.09 -42.29 15.46
C VAL A 25 5.39 -42.35 16.29
N ARG A 26 5.29 -42.38 17.62
CA ARG A 26 6.39 -42.49 18.59
C ARG A 26 7.36 -41.30 18.61
N THR A 27 6.97 -40.14 18.12
CA THR A 27 7.80 -38.92 18.18
C THR A 27 7.63 -38.11 19.46
N GLY A 28 6.78 -38.55 20.39
CA GLY A 28 6.52 -37.84 21.65
C GLY A 28 5.34 -36.88 21.62
N LYS A 29 4.40 -36.99 20.67
CA LYS A 29 3.19 -36.16 20.59
C LYS A 29 2.41 -36.10 21.91
N SER A 30 2.06 -37.25 22.44
CA SER A 30 1.27 -37.35 23.68
C SER A 30 2.06 -36.82 24.90
N THR A 31 3.39 -36.95 24.89
CA THR A 31 4.26 -36.34 25.92
C THR A 31 4.27 -34.84 25.83
N PHE A 32 4.37 -34.30 24.63
CA PHE A 32 4.26 -32.84 24.38
C PHE A 32 2.91 -32.32 24.88
N ILE A 33 1.80 -32.96 24.49
CA ILE A 33 0.46 -32.54 24.90
C ILE A 33 0.33 -32.55 26.42
N LYS A 34 0.79 -33.61 27.08
CA LYS A 34 0.75 -33.71 28.54
C LYS A 34 1.51 -32.55 29.18
N ASN A 35 2.77 -32.34 28.83
CA ASN A 35 3.59 -31.30 29.44
C ASN A 35 3.14 -29.89 29.05
N PHE A 36 2.63 -29.68 27.86
CA PHE A 36 2.00 -28.40 27.51
C PHE A 36 0.78 -28.11 28.40
N MET A 37 -0.06 -29.11 28.61
CA MET A 37 -1.20 -29.00 29.53
C MET A 37 -0.75 -28.73 30.95
N ASP A 38 0.24 -29.44 31.46
CA ASP A 38 0.76 -29.29 32.83
C ASP A 38 1.38 -27.90 33.07
N VAL A 39 2.11 -27.35 32.08
CA VAL A 39 2.81 -26.07 32.22
C VAL A 39 1.91 -24.86 31.87
N ALA A 40 1.12 -24.93 30.81
CA ALA A 40 0.39 -23.78 30.31
C ALA A 40 -1.11 -23.78 30.59
N VAL A 41 -1.75 -24.94 30.73
CA VAL A 41 -3.21 -25.02 30.82
C VAL A 41 -3.67 -25.27 32.26
N MET A 42 -3.16 -26.31 32.91
CA MET A 42 -3.59 -26.70 34.26
C MET A 42 -3.48 -25.61 35.32
N PRO A 43 -2.39 -24.79 35.37
CA PRO A 43 -2.27 -23.72 36.34
C PRO A 43 -3.35 -22.63 36.22
N ASN A 44 -3.99 -22.53 35.06
CA ASN A 44 -4.98 -21.52 34.76
C ASN A 44 -6.44 -22.00 34.95
N ILE A 45 -6.67 -23.27 35.28
CA ILE A 45 -7.99 -23.81 35.60
C ILE A 45 -8.30 -23.54 37.08
N LYS A 46 -9.38 -22.79 37.36
CA LYS A 46 -9.77 -22.42 38.69
C LYS A 46 -10.60 -23.49 39.42
N ASP A 47 -11.34 -24.32 38.73
CA ASP A 47 -12.21 -25.35 39.26
C ASP A 47 -11.47 -26.69 39.38
N GLU A 48 -11.34 -27.18 40.62
CA GLU A 48 -10.70 -28.48 40.91
C GLU A 48 -11.34 -29.65 40.15
N ASN A 49 -12.65 -29.61 39.91
CA ASN A 49 -13.34 -30.65 39.14
C ASN A 49 -13.00 -30.60 37.64
N GLU A 50 -12.81 -29.38 37.12
CA GLU A 50 -12.33 -29.19 35.76
C GLU A 50 -10.89 -29.66 35.60
N VAL A 51 -10.02 -29.38 36.59
CA VAL A 51 -8.64 -29.91 36.61
C VAL A 51 -8.65 -31.45 36.57
N LYS A 52 -9.43 -32.10 37.45
CA LYS A 52 -9.54 -33.57 37.46
C LYS A 52 -10.01 -34.13 36.13
N ARG A 53 -11.03 -33.50 35.51
CA ARG A 53 -11.50 -33.91 34.17
C ARG A 53 -10.43 -33.75 33.14
N ALA A 54 -9.73 -32.59 33.09
CA ALA A 54 -8.67 -32.36 32.17
C ALA A 54 -7.50 -33.36 32.35
N MET A 55 -7.21 -33.77 33.62
CA MET A 55 -6.22 -34.81 33.89
C MET A 55 -6.64 -36.17 33.37
N ASP A 56 -7.94 -36.53 33.49
CA ASP A 56 -8.49 -37.80 32.98
C ASP A 56 -8.50 -37.82 31.43
N GLU A 57 -8.57 -36.66 30.80
CA GLU A 57 -8.55 -36.50 29.34
C GLU A 57 -7.14 -36.54 28.75
N LEU A 58 -6.09 -36.43 29.57
CA LEU A 58 -4.70 -36.45 29.10
C LEU A 58 -4.41 -37.82 28.38
N PRO A 59 -3.59 -37.78 27.33
CA PRO A 59 -3.17 -39.00 26.69
C PRO A 59 -2.33 -39.80 27.67
N GLN A 60 -2.70 -41.09 27.81
CA GLN A 60 -1.88 -42.04 28.58
C GLN A 60 -0.59 -42.28 27.78
N SER A 61 0.53 -41.81 28.30
CA SER A 61 1.85 -42.16 27.77
C SER A 61 2.13 -43.63 28.08
N SER A 62 1.79 -44.50 27.16
CA SER A 62 2.14 -45.91 27.28
C SER A 62 3.65 -46.04 27.03
N ALA A 63 4.41 -46.48 28.03
CA ALA A 63 5.75 -47.06 27.82
C ALA A 63 5.67 -48.33 26.99
N GLY A 64 4.50 -48.72 26.52
CA GLY A 64 4.19 -49.94 25.77
C GLY A 64 4.30 -49.73 24.26
N LYS A 65 4.58 -50.82 23.59
CA LYS A 65 4.78 -50.91 22.13
C LYS A 65 3.45 -50.78 21.32
N THR A 66 2.30 -50.61 21.95
CA THR A 66 0.98 -50.72 21.31
C THR A 66 0.34 -49.34 21.14
N ILE A 67 -0.07 -49.00 19.91
CA ILE A 67 -0.82 -47.79 19.57
C ILE A 67 -2.30 -48.05 19.88
N MET A 68 -2.94 -47.24 20.75
CA MET A 68 -4.25 -47.60 21.31
C MET A 68 -5.46 -46.91 20.68
N THR A 69 -5.34 -45.77 20.04
CA THR A 69 -6.48 -44.97 19.56
C THR A 69 -6.34 -44.59 18.08
N THR A 70 -7.46 -44.62 17.35
CA THR A 70 -7.56 -44.27 15.94
C THR A 70 -8.27 -42.92 15.72
N GLU A 71 -8.95 -42.41 16.74
CA GLU A 71 -9.75 -41.19 16.65
C GLU A 71 -8.99 -39.98 17.21
N PRO A 72 -9.20 -38.81 16.60
CA PRO A 72 -8.68 -37.54 17.18
C PRO A 72 -9.25 -37.33 18.58
N LYS A 73 -8.37 -36.98 19.52
CA LYS A 73 -8.77 -36.72 20.88
C LYS A 73 -8.56 -35.23 21.19
N PHE A 74 -9.62 -34.56 21.58
CA PHE A 74 -9.60 -33.16 21.97
C PHE A 74 -9.25 -33.04 23.45
N ILE A 75 -8.25 -32.27 23.80
CA ILE A 75 -7.66 -32.16 25.15
C ILE A 75 -7.44 -30.69 25.51
N PRO A 76 -8.15 -30.16 26.48
CA PRO A 76 -9.36 -30.74 27.08
C PRO A 76 -10.56 -30.71 26.13
N ASN A 77 -11.62 -31.45 26.47
CA ASN A 77 -12.84 -31.52 25.64
C ASN A 77 -13.49 -30.14 25.39
N LYS A 78 -13.36 -29.20 26.34
CA LYS A 78 -13.75 -27.81 26.18
C LYS A 78 -12.49 -26.95 26.21
N ALA A 79 -12.44 -25.95 25.33
CA ALA A 79 -11.35 -24.99 25.34
C ALA A 79 -11.24 -24.32 26.72
N VAL A 80 -10.04 -24.22 27.24
CA VAL A 80 -9.74 -23.60 28.52
C VAL A 80 -9.10 -22.25 28.31
N THR A 81 -9.62 -21.24 28.98
CA THR A 81 -9.02 -19.93 28.97
C THR A 81 -7.75 -19.93 29.80
N ILE A 82 -6.63 -19.70 29.19
CA ILE A 82 -5.35 -19.54 29.84
C ILE A 82 -4.95 -18.07 29.85
N ASN A 83 -4.43 -17.64 31.01
CA ASN A 83 -3.88 -16.31 31.19
C ASN A 83 -2.36 -16.42 31.12
N ILE A 84 -1.77 -15.87 30.10
CA ILE A 84 -0.34 -15.97 29.87
C ILE A 84 0.32 -14.63 30.15
N GLY A 85 1.18 -14.60 31.15
CA GLY A 85 1.95 -13.41 31.52
C GLY A 85 1.12 -12.18 31.90
N ASN A 86 -0.12 -12.34 32.39
CA ASN A 86 -1.08 -11.26 32.72
C ASN A 86 -1.40 -10.30 31.56
N LYS A 87 -1.13 -10.70 30.32
CA LYS A 87 -1.24 -9.81 29.14
C LYS A 87 -2.31 -10.20 28.14
N ALA A 88 -2.68 -11.47 28.08
CA ALA A 88 -3.72 -11.95 27.16
C ALA A 88 -4.45 -13.19 27.70
N ASN A 89 -5.74 -13.27 27.42
CA ASN A 89 -6.56 -14.45 27.67
C ASN A 89 -6.82 -15.15 26.34
N ILE A 90 -6.40 -16.41 26.24
CA ILE A 90 -6.63 -17.23 25.06
C ILE A 90 -7.29 -18.55 25.44
N ASN A 91 -8.21 -19.01 24.62
CA ASN A 91 -8.82 -20.31 24.77
C ASN A 91 -7.99 -21.34 24.02
N VAL A 92 -7.39 -22.29 24.74
CA VAL A 92 -6.51 -23.31 24.14
C VAL A 92 -7.18 -24.67 24.19
N ARG A 93 -7.05 -25.38 23.09
CA ARG A 93 -7.44 -26.76 22.94
C ARG A 93 -6.39 -27.49 22.11
N LEU A 94 -5.86 -28.55 22.66
CA LEU A 94 -4.95 -29.43 21.93
C LEU A 94 -5.75 -30.55 21.30
N ILE A 95 -5.30 -31.03 20.16
CA ILE A 95 -5.91 -32.13 19.43
C ILE A 95 -4.83 -33.16 19.18
N ASP A 96 -4.95 -34.31 19.84
CA ASP A 96 -4.07 -35.44 19.65
C ASP A 96 -4.58 -36.32 18.49
N CYS A 97 -3.65 -36.84 17.70
CA CYS A 97 -3.92 -37.82 16.67
C CYS A 97 -2.88 -38.96 16.70
N VAL A 98 -3.19 -40.05 16.08
CA VAL A 98 -2.25 -41.19 16.00
C VAL A 98 -0.97 -40.80 15.29
N GLY A 99 -1.09 -40.12 14.16
CA GLY A 99 0.01 -39.78 13.26
C GLY A 99 0.21 -40.86 12.18
N PHE A 100 1.08 -40.51 11.24
CA PHE A 100 1.44 -41.40 10.15
C PHE A 100 2.34 -42.53 10.64
N MET A 101 2.13 -43.74 10.08
CA MET A 101 2.91 -44.91 10.42
C MET A 101 4.37 -44.78 9.96
N VAL A 102 5.26 -45.36 10.74
CA VAL A 102 6.69 -45.41 10.50
C VAL A 102 7.12 -46.87 10.29
N ASP A 103 8.04 -47.09 9.37
CA ASP A 103 8.61 -48.40 9.15
C ASP A 103 9.25 -48.89 10.45
N GLY A 104 8.94 -50.14 10.86
CA GLY A 104 9.39 -50.70 12.13
C GLY A 104 8.55 -50.38 13.37
N ALA A 105 7.51 -49.53 13.27
CA ALA A 105 6.61 -49.32 14.38
C ALA A 105 5.74 -50.53 14.58
N THR A 106 5.56 -51.00 15.83
CA THR A 106 4.70 -52.11 16.20
C THR A 106 3.34 -51.66 16.68
N GLY A 107 2.31 -52.54 16.59
CA GLY A 107 0.96 -52.28 17.12
C GLY A 107 -0.09 -51.97 16.05
N HIS A 108 0.27 -51.97 14.77
CA HIS A 108 -0.65 -51.88 13.63
C HIS A 108 -0.96 -53.25 13.02
N MET A 109 -0.23 -54.30 13.42
CA MET A 109 -0.41 -55.67 12.98
C MET A 109 -1.03 -56.49 14.10
N GLU A 110 -1.95 -57.36 13.73
CA GLU A 110 -2.56 -58.38 14.58
C GLU A 110 -2.32 -59.75 13.92
N GLU A 111 -1.56 -60.62 14.60
CA GLU A 111 -1.01 -61.85 14.03
C GLU A 111 -0.24 -61.56 12.72
N ASP A 112 -0.63 -62.01 11.58
CA ASP A 112 0.01 -61.79 10.26
C ASP A 112 -0.73 -60.82 9.36
N SER A 113 -1.75 -60.11 9.87
CA SER A 113 -2.57 -59.16 9.11
C SER A 113 -2.62 -57.77 9.74
N GLU A 114 -2.89 -56.76 8.91
CA GLU A 114 -3.08 -55.40 9.42
C GLU A 114 -4.36 -55.31 10.26
N ARG A 115 -4.24 -54.71 11.44
CA ARG A 115 -5.35 -54.51 12.38
C ARG A 115 -6.48 -53.73 11.73
N MET A 116 -7.68 -54.23 11.76
CA MET A 116 -8.90 -53.58 11.25
C MET A 116 -9.62 -52.85 12.39
N VAL A 117 -9.98 -51.59 12.13
CA VAL A 117 -10.62 -50.70 13.12
C VAL A 117 -11.89 -50.07 12.56
N LYS A 118 -12.89 -49.85 13.44
CA LYS A 118 -14.06 -49.06 13.14
C LYS A 118 -13.75 -47.59 13.44
N THR A 119 -14.17 -46.70 12.56
CA THR A 119 -14.04 -45.26 12.74
C THR A 119 -15.41 -44.60 12.52
N PRO A 120 -15.66 -43.42 13.09
CA PRO A 120 -16.91 -42.69 12.87
C PRO A 120 -17.17 -42.27 11.42
N TRP A 121 -16.16 -42.34 10.57
CA TRP A 121 -16.23 -41.86 9.19
C TRP A 121 -16.58 -42.92 8.16
N PHE A 122 -16.56 -44.20 8.55
CA PHE A 122 -16.83 -45.30 7.65
C PHE A 122 -17.75 -46.36 8.31
N GLU A 123 -18.71 -46.82 7.58
CA GLU A 123 -19.60 -47.90 8.06
C GLU A 123 -18.87 -49.26 8.18
N GLN A 124 -17.87 -49.49 7.34
CA GLN A 124 -17.04 -50.69 7.34
C GLN A 124 -15.73 -50.47 8.08
N SER A 125 -15.20 -51.53 8.67
CA SER A 125 -13.88 -51.53 9.27
C SER A 125 -12.82 -51.28 8.19
N ILE A 126 -11.85 -50.38 8.47
CA ILE A 126 -10.73 -50.04 7.61
C ILE A 126 -9.42 -50.41 8.30
N SER A 127 -8.33 -50.48 7.53
CA SER A 127 -7.03 -50.77 8.12
C SER A 127 -6.59 -49.63 9.08
N PHE A 128 -5.87 -50.01 10.12
CA PHE A 128 -5.40 -49.07 11.15
C PHE A 128 -4.57 -47.92 10.56
N SER A 129 -3.66 -48.24 9.62
CA SER A 129 -2.83 -47.24 8.97
C SER A 129 -3.66 -46.21 8.20
N LYS A 130 -4.70 -46.67 7.50
CA LYS A 130 -5.63 -45.79 6.77
C LYS A 130 -6.48 -44.94 7.72
N ALA A 131 -6.95 -45.54 8.82
CA ALA A 131 -7.69 -44.80 9.84
C ALA A 131 -6.83 -43.70 10.50
N ALA A 132 -5.55 -43.99 10.80
CA ALA A 132 -4.61 -43.05 11.36
C ALA A 132 -4.30 -41.87 10.39
N GLU A 133 -4.17 -42.19 9.10
CA GLU A 133 -3.97 -41.19 8.05
C GLU A 133 -5.16 -40.24 7.95
N ILE A 134 -6.38 -40.77 7.78
CA ILE A 134 -7.61 -39.98 7.66
C ILE A 134 -7.87 -39.18 8.95
N GLY A 135 -7.66 -39.76 10.11
CA GLY A 135 -7.78 -39.06 11.38
C GLY A 135 -6.82 -37.89 11.49
N THR A 136 -5.60 -38.07 11.04
CA THR A 136 -4.59 -37.02 11.03
C THR A 136 -4.96 -35.90 10.04
N GLU A 137 -5.40 -36.26 8.83
CA GLU A 137 -5.88 -35.28 7.83
C GLU A 137 -7.06 -34.45 8.36
N LYS A 138 -8.03 -35.10 9.04
CA LYS A 138 -9.18 -34.39 9.64
C LYS A 138 -8.78 -33.45 10.77
N VAL A 139 -7.85 -33.86 11.62
CA VAL A 139 -7.30 -32.94 12.65
C VAL A 139 -6.74 -31.69 12.01
N ILE A 140 -5.95 -31.87 10.98
CA ILE A 140 -5.29 -30.76 10.29
C ILE A 140 -6.31 -29.89 9.55
N SER A 141 -7.23 -30.48 8.77
CA SER A 141 -8.12 -29.73 7.88
C SER A 141 -9.30 -29.09 8.62
N GLU A 142 -9.97 -29.84 9.50
CA GLU A 142 -11.27 -29.45 10.04
C GLU A 142 -11.17 -28.85 11.44
N HIS A 143 -10.28 -29.39 12.29
CA HIS A 143 -10.34 -29.13 13.73
C HIS A 143 -9.28 -28.18 14.26
N SER A 144 -8.11 -28.09 13.64
CA SER A 144 -7.02 -27.24 14.14
C SER A 144 -6.98 -25.85 13.51
N THR A 145 -6.64 -24.87 14.32
CA THR A 145 -6.28 -23.52 13.83
C THR A 145 -4.83 -23.51 13.36
N ILE A 146 -3.99 -24.27 14.03
CA ILE A 146 -2.53 -24.28 13.90
C ILE A 146 -2.06 -25.74 13.94
N GLY A 147 -1.05 -26.07 13.13
CA GLY A 147 -0.37 -27.35 13.16
C GLY A 147 0.94 -27.31 13.95
N VAL A 148 1.15 -28.32 14.81
CA VAL A 148 2.47 -28.59 15.43
C VAL A 148 2.87 -29.99 15.03
N VAL A 149 3.88 -30.08 14.16
CA VAL A 149 4.44 -31.35 13.69
C VAL A 149 5.57 -31.76 14.62
N ILE A 150 5.48 -32.94 15.24
CA ILE A 150 6.54 -33.43 16.10
C ILE A 150 7.25 -34.59 15.43
N THR A 151 8.56 -34.45 15.24
CA THR A 151 9.49 -35.50 14.81
C THR A 151 10.49 -35.80 15.91
N SER A 152 11.39 -36.74 15.69
CA SER A 152 12.42 -37.17 16.64
C SER A 152 13.79 -37.22 16.00
N ASP A 153 14.81 -36.95 16.81
CA ASP A 153 16.22 -37.21 16.47
C ASP A 153 16.69 -38.66 16.75
N GLY A 154 15.76 -39.52 17.21
CA GLY A 154 16.03 -40.91 17.55
C GLY A 154 16.64 -41.11 18.95
N SER A 155 16.95 -40.06 19.72
CA SER A 155 17.66 -40.14 21.01
C SER A 155 16.93 -40.88 22.12
N PHE A 156 15.62 -41.10 22.00
CA PHE A 156 14.79 -41.74 23.03
C PHE A 156 13.95 -42.93 22.51
N THR A 157 14.21 -43.39 21.30
CA THR A 157 13.44 -44.48 20.66
C THR A 157 14.39 -45.49 20.05
N ASP A 158 13.86 -46.69 19.79
CA ASP A 158 14.61 -47.75 19.06
C ASP A 158 14.63 -47.54 17.54
N LEU A 159 14.02 -46.43 17.04
CA LEU A 159 13.93 -46.09 15.63
C LEU A 159 14.98 -45.04 15.26
N ASN A 160 15.56 -45.18 14.09
CA ASN A 160 16.55 -44.23 13.59
C ASN A 160 15.86 -42.99 12.98
N VAL A 161 16.61 -41.90 12.84
CA VAL A 161 16.09 -40.62 12.22
C VAL A 161 15.54 -40.89 10.82
N GLU A 162 16.17 -41.78 10.05
CA GLU A 162 15.77 -42.10 8.68
C GLU A 162 14.40 -42.74 8.58
N ASP A 163 13.98 -43.51 9.60
CA ASP A 163 12.69 -44.17 9.65
C ASP A 163 11.55 -43.17 9.74
N TYR A 164 11.79 -42.00 10.38
CA TYR A 164 10.81 -40.93 10.49
C TYR A 164 10.65 -40.09 9.23
N ASN A 165 11.64 -40.05 8.34
CA ASN A 165 11.69 -39.13 7.21
C ASN A 165 10.52 -39.28 6.25
N LYS A 166 10.15 -40.52 5.88
CA LYS A 166 9.01 -40.78 4.97
C LYS A 166 7.67 -40.30 5.55
N ALA A 167 7.44 -40.58 6.83
CA ALA A 167 6.21 -40.18 7.51
C ALA A 167 6.19 -38.65 7.77
N LEU A 168 7.36 -38.05 8.02
CA LEU A 168 7.47 -36.60 8.12
C LEU A 168 7.21 -35.92 6.77
N ASP A 169 7.80 -36.43 5.67
CA ASP A 169 7.53 -35.93 4.32
C ASP A 169 6.03 -35.95 4.00
N LYS A 170 5.34 -37.06 4.32
CA LYS A 170 3.90 -37.17 4.12
C LYS A 170 3.13 -36.16 4.95
N THR A 171 3.47 -36.04 6.25
CA THR A 171 2.81 -35.09 7.16
C THR A 171 2.93 -33.64 6.66
N VAL A 172 4.15 -33.24 6.29
CA VAL A 172 4.42 -31.87 5.83
C VAL A 172 3.73 -31.57 4.50
N ASN A 173 3.73 -32.53 3.57
CA ASN A 173 3.06 -32.37 2.29
C ASN A 173 1.54 -32.20 2.43
N GLU A 174 0.91 -32.96 3.31
CA GLU A 174 -0.53 -32.80 3.58
C GLU A 174 -0.84 -31.43 4.23
N LEU A 175 -0.02 -30.99 5.19
CA LEU A 175 -0.16 -29.66 5.78
C LEU A 175 -0.01 -28.53 4.77
N LYS A 176 0.97 -28.63 3.88
CA LYS A 176 1.19 -27.62 2.82
C LYS A 176 0.03 -27.54 1.83
N LYS A 177 -0.60 -28.67 1.48
CA LYS A 177 -1.79 -28.67 0.60
C LYS A 177 -2.96 -27.87 1.16
N ILE A 178 -3.07 -27.81 2.48
CA ILE A 178 -4.21 -27.16 3.17
C ILE A 178 -3.93 -25.67 3.48
N ASN A 179 -2.69 -25.20 3.27
CA ASN A 179 -2.28 -23.83 3.55
C ASN A 179 -2.48 -23.34 5.00
N LYS A 180 -2.54 -24.26 5.97
CA LYS A 180 -2.60 -23.87 7.39
C LYS A 180 -1.19 -23.59 7.92
N PRO A 181 -1.05 -22.60 8.81
CA PRO A 181 0.25 -22.34 9.46
C PRO A 181 0.62 -23.51 10.38
N PHE A 182 1.87 -23.93 10.31
CA PHE A 182 2.42 -24.97 11.16
C PHE A 182 3.90 -24.78 11.39
N ILE A 183 4.39 -25.40 12.46
CA ILE A 183 5.82 -25.50 12.78
C ILE A 183 6.23 -26.94 12.96
N ILE A 184 7.55 -27.19 12.93
CA ILE A 184 8.11 -28.52 13.19
C ILE A 184 8.90 -28.48 14.51
N LEU A 185 8.63 -29.43 15.39
CA LEU A 185 9.37 -29.62 16.63
C LEU A 185 10.22 -30.89 16.48
N VAL A 186 11.52 -30.77 16.68
CA VAL A 186 12.45 -31.91 16.78
C VAL A 186 12.57 -32.26 18.25
N ASN A 187 11.92 -33.35 18.65
CA ASN A 187 12.01 -33.83 20.02
C ASN A 187 13.30 -34.59 20.24
N SER A 188 14.11 -34.12 21.18
CA SER A 188 15.42 -34.66 21.54
C SER A 188 15.62 -34.72 23.04
N MET A 189 16.39 -35.70 23.51
CA MET A 189 16.84 -35.69 24.91
C MET A 189 17.82 -34.56 25.19
N GLU A 190 18.61 -34.14 24.18
CA GLU A 190 19.59 -33.08 24.23
C GLU A 190 19.41 -32.10 23.05
N PRO A 191 18.42 -31.14 23.11
CA PRO A 191 18.09 -30.23 22.02
C PRO A 191 19.24 -29.33 21.57
N THR A 192 20.24 -29.14 22.43
CA THR A 192 21.41 -28.29 22.17
C THR A 192 22.59 -29.07 21.60
N SER A 193 22.47 -30.39 21.42
CA SER A 193 23.53 -31.20 20.81
C SER A 193 23.79 -30.77 19.37
N LYS A 194 25.01 -30.99 18.90
CA LYS A 194 25.39 -30.61 17.54
C LYS A 194 24.58 -31.36 16.50
N GLU A 195 24.36 -32.63 16.72
CA GLU A 195 23.61 -33.55 15.86
C GLU A 195 22.15 -33.09 15.73
N CYS A 196 21.49 -32.74 16.85
CA CYS A 196 20.13 -32.25 16.85
C CYS A 196 20.00 -30.91 16.14
N LEU A 197 20.95 -29.99 16.33
CA LEU A 197 20.98 -28.69 15.66
C LEU A 197 21.23 -28.80 14.14
N GLU A 198 22.03 -29.74 13.70
CA GLU A 198 22.26 -30.05 12.28
C GLU A 198 20.99 -30.65 11.65
N LEU A 199 20.34 -31.58 12.34
CA LEU A 199 19.05 -32.15 11.90
C LEU A 199 17.99 -31.07 11.79
N LYS A 200 17.87 -30.19 12.81
CA LYS A 200 16.97 -29.03 12.78
C LYS A 200 17.19 -28.21 11.52
N LYS A 201 18.43 -27.81 11.23
CA LYS A 201 18.77 -26.98 10.04
C LYS A 201 18.44 -27.71 8.74
N THR A 202 18.68 -29.01 8.67
CA THR A 202 18.36 -29.83 7.50
C THR A 202 16.85 -29.85 7.24
N ILE A 203 16.05 -30.05 8.28
CA ILE A 203 14.59 -30.06 8.22
C ILE A 203 14.07 -28.68 7.82
N GLU A 204 14.56 -27.62 8.45
CA GLU A 204 14.18 -26.23 8.17
C GLU A 204 14.46 -25.85 6.71
N SER A 205 15.66 -26.19 6.21
CA SER A 205 16.03 -25.93 4.81
C SER A 205 15.24 -26.79 3.81
N LYS A 206 14.93 -28.04 4.15
CA LYS A 206 14.20 -28.96 3.27
C LYS A 206 12.75 -28.54 3.08
N TYR A 207 12.09 -28.11 4.16
CA TYR A 207 10.65 -27.84 4.12
C TYR A 207 10.30 -26.34 4.09
N ASP A 208 11.26 -25.47 4.32
CA ASP A 208 11.03 -24.02 4.46
C ASP A 208 9.97 -23.70 5.52
N VAL A 209 10.09 -24.32 6.69
CA VAL A 209 9.16 -24.17 7.82
C VAL A 209 9.97 -23.98 9.10
N SER A 210 9.53 -23.07 9.97
CA SER A 210 10.16 -22.83 11.26
C SER A 210 10.29 -24.13 12.05
N THR A 211 11.52 -24.49 12.41
CA THR A 211 11.83 -25.74 13.11
C THR A 211 12.51 -25.44 14.44
N ILE A 212 12.02 -26.07 15.51
CA ILE A 212 12.52 -25.85 16.88
C ILE A 212 12.98 -27.20 17.46
N ALA A 213 14.18 -27.25 18.00
CA ALA A 213 14.65 -28.38 18.78
C ALA A 213 14.22 -28.21 20.25
N ILE A 214 13.52 -29.19 20.80
CA ILE A 214 13.01 -29.14 22.18
C ILE A 214 13.10 -30.51 22.85
N ASN A 215 13.03 -30.50 24.18
CA ASN A 215 12.80 -31.71 24.97
C ASN A 215 11.37 -31.73 25.48
N CYS A 216 10.52 -32.55 24.86
CA CYS A 216 9.10 -32.64 25.22
C CYS A 216 8.87 -33.12 26.66
N LEU A 217 9.83 -33.82 27.28
CA LEU A 217 9.75 -34.23 28.70
C LEU A 217 10.06 -33.10 29.67
N LYS A 218 10.83 -32.08 29.26
CA LYS A 218 11.30 -30.98 30.10
C LYS A 218 10.80 -29.62 29.59
N LEU A 219 9.61 -29.61 29.01
CA LEU A 219 9.00 -28.40 28.44
C LEU A 219 8.78 -27.37 29.56
N ASN A 220 9.16 -26.13 29.32
CA ASN A 220 8.98 -25.01 30.21
C ASN A 220 8.17 -23.88 29.56
N GLU A 221 7.89 -22.81 30.30
CA GLU A 221 7.11 -21.68 29.84
C GLU A 221 7.81 -20.91 28.68
N ASP A 222 9.14 -20.78 28.73
CA ASP A 222 9.89 -20.11 27.66
C ASP A 222 9.86 -20.91 26.35
N ASP A 223 9.90 -22.25 26.44
CA ASP A 223 9.74 -23.11 25.26
C ASP A 223 8.36 -22.93 24.63
N ILE A 224 7.30 -22.85 25.44
CA ILE A 224 5.94 -22.63 24.96
C ILE A 224 5.82 -21.27 24.28
N ASN A 225 6.37 -20.23 24.89
CA ASN A 225 6.38 -18.89 24.33
C ASN A 225 7.10 -18.86 22.97
N ASN A 226 8.26 -19.50 22.89
CA ASN A 226 9.02 -19.62 21.65
C ASN A 226 8.26 -20.39 20.56
N ILE A 227 7.57 -21.48 20.93
CA ILE A 227 6.70 -22.24 20.01
C ILE A 227 5.60 -21.33 19.45
N LEU A 228 4.88 -20.61 20.31
CA LEU A 228 3.77 -19.75 19.91
C LEU A 228 4.26 -18.58 19.03
N GLU A 229 5.40 -17.99 19.37
CA GLU A 229 6.02 -16.94 18.55
C GLU A 229 6.37 -17.43 17.15
N ASN A 230 7.02 -18.59 17.03
CA ASN A 230 7.38 -19.16 15.74
C ASN A 230 6.15 -19.54 14.88
N ILE A 231 5.07 -19.96 15.53
CA ILE A 231 3.80 -20.19 14.83
C ILE A 231 3.30 -18.90 14.17
N LEU A 232 3.36 -17.76 14.89
CA LEU A 232 2.92 -16.48 14.32
C LEU A 232 3.72 -16.09 13.08
N PHE A 233 5.01 -16.40 13.06
CA PHE A 233 5.85 -16.12 11.89
C PHE A 233 5.50 -16.97 10.67
N GLU A 234 4.88 -18.13 10.84
CA GLU A 234 4.39 -18.96 9.75
C GLU A 234 3.01 -18.53 9.21
N PHE A 235 2.37 -17.52 9.81
CA PHE A 235 1.11 -17.00 9.31
C PHE A 235 1.29 -16.28 7.97
N PRO A 236 0.30 -16.39 7.05
CA PRO A 236 0.34 -15.68 5.78
C PRO A 236 0.20 -14.17 5.99
N ILE A 237 0.83 -13.41 5.12
CA ILE A 237 0.58 -11.97 5.00
C ILE A 237 -0.74 -11.78 4.27
N THR A 238 -1.62 -10.94 4.82
CA THR A 238 -2.93 -10.64 4.24
C THR A 238 -2.94 -9.33 3.48
N GLU A 239 -2.13 -8.36 3.94
CA GLU A 239 -2.07 -7.03 3.35
C GLU A 239 -0.65 -6.47 3.44
N ILE A 240 -0.17 -5.88 2.36
CA ILE A 240 1.06 -5.12 2.34
C ILE A 240 0.74 -3.69 1.89
N VAL A 241 1.09 -2.73 2.73
CA VAL A 241 0.95 -1.32 2.44
C VAL A 241 2.32 -0.73 2.14
N PHE A 242 2.50 -0.19 0.96
CA PHE A 242 3.68 0.56 0.60
C PHE A 242 3.41 2.05 0.77
N ASN A 243 4.04 2.66 1.77
CA ASN A 243 3.98 4.10 1.96
C ASN A 243 5.03 4.77 1.09
N VAL A 244 4.58 5.73 0.34
CA VAL A 244 5.43 6.59 -0.48
C VAL A 244 5.28 8.05 -0.01
N PRO A 245 6.27 8.93 -0.24
CA PRO A 245 6.13 10.35 0.02
C PRO A 245 4.92 10.94 -0.70
N LYS A 246 4.09 11.72 -0.01
CA LYS A 246 2.82 12.26 -0.55
C LYS A 246 2.97 13.06 -1.84
N TRP A 247 4.11 13.70 -2.05
CA TRP A 247 4.34 14.48 -3.27
C TRP A 247 4.39 13.62 -4.54
N LEU A 248 4.61 12.30 -4.40
CA LEU A 248 4.54 11.36 -5.53
C LEU A 248 3.14 11.20 -6.11
N GLU A 249 2.08 11.56 -5.37
CA GLU A 249 0.70 11.51 -5.85
C GLU A 249 0.41 12.44 -7.03
N ILE A 250 1.22 13.51 -7.16
CA ILE A 250 1.10 14.47 -8.29
C ILE A 250 1.95 14.10 -9.50
N ILE A 251 2.77 13.07 -9.42
CA ILE A 251 3.61 12.62 -10.52
C ILE A 251 2.82 11.68 -11.45
N ASN A 252 3.08 11.79 -12.75
CA ASN A 252 2.52 10.85 -13.70
C ASN A 252 2.99 9.42 -13.41
N LEU A 253 2.06 8.46 -13.44
CA LEU A 253 2.34 7.04 -13.26
C LEU A 253 3.33 6.49 -14.29
N ASP A 254 3.43 7.14 -15.45
CA ASP A 254 4.37 6.77 -16.51
C ASP A 254 5.80 7.28 -16.29
N SER A 255 6.04 8.09 -15.25
CA SER A 255 7.40 8.54 -14.91
C SER A 255 8.30 7.37 -14.52
N ASP A 256 9.59 7.50 -14.78
CA ASP A 256 10.57 6.43 -14.51
C ASP A 256 10.64 6.10 -13.02
N LEU A 257 10.51 7.10 -12.15
CA LEU A 257 10.46 6.92 -10.69
C LEU A 257 9.26 6.08 -10.24
N MET A 258 8.05 6.39 -10.76
CA MET A 258 6.84 5.62 -10.40
C MET A 258 6.87 4.20 -10.97
N LYS A 259 7.32 4.03 -12.21
CA LYS A 259 7.54 2.70 -12.80
C LYS A 259 8.51 1.86 -11.98
N TYR A 260 9.60 2.48 -11.52
CA TYR A 260 10.57 1.80 -10.65
C TYR A 260 9.94 1.38 -9.32
N ILE A 261 9.25 2.29 -8.61
CA ILE A 261 8.61 1.99 -7.31
C ILE A 261 7.60 0.85 -7.46
N ILE A 262 6.74 0.91 -8.47
CA ILE A 262 5.74 -0.14 -8.74
C ILE A 262 6.42 -1.46 -9.08
N GLY A 263 7.43 -1.45 -9.93
CA GLY A 263 8.19 -2.64 -10.33
C GLY A 263 8.90 -3.29 -9.14
N TYR A 264 9.55 -2.48 -8.30
CA TYR A 264 10.24 -2.97 -7.10
C TYR A 264 9.25 -3.51 -6.06
N SER A 265 8.11 -2.85 -5.87
CA SER A 265 7.03 -3.37 -4.99
C SER A 265 6.52 -4.74 -5.45
N LYS A 266 6.33 -4.94 -6.77
CA LYS A 266 5.94 -6.24 -7.33
C LYS A 266 6.99 -7.33 -7.06
N GLN A 267 8.28 -7.02 -7.23
CA GLN A 267 9.35 -7.97 -6.93
C GLN A 267 9.39 -8.38 -5.45
N ILE A 268 9.02 -7.47 -4.55
CA ILE A 268 8.91 -7.78 -3.12
C ILE A 268 7.73 -8.69 -2.88
N LEU A 269 6.55 -8.39 -3.45
CA LEU A 269 5.35 -9.21 -3.31
C LEU A 269 5.55 -10.65 -3.78
N GLU A 270 6.38 -10.88 -4.80
CA GLU A 270 6.70 -12.22 -5.29
C GLU A 270 7.57 -13.03 -4.31
N LYS A 271 8.32 -12.36 -3.44
CA LYS A 271 9.28 -13.00 -2.52
C LYS A 271 8.71 -13.25 -1.13
N ILE A 272 7.61 -12.60 -0.77
CA ILE A 272 7.06 -12.67 0.59
C ILE A 272 5.64 -13.22 0.57
N THR A 273 5.44 -14.30 1.30
CA THR A 273 4.12 -14.92 1.50
C THR A 273 3.75 -15.04 2.97
N LYS A 274 4.76 -15.14 3.83
CA LYS A 274 4.61 -15.32 5.27
C LYS A 274 5.35 -14.23 6.04
N ILE A 275 4.94 -14.02 7.28
CA ILE A 275 5.55 -12.99 8.14
C ILE A 275 7.06 -13.26 8.36
N LYS A 276 7.49 -14.52 8.43
CA LYS A 276 8.91 -14.88 8.56
C LYS A 276 9.77 -14.36 7.41
N ASP A 277 9.22 -14.28 6.21
CA ASP A 277 9.96 -13.87 5.02
C ASP A 277 10.45 -12.42 5.14
N ILE A 278 9.72 -11.60 5.92
CA ILE A 278 10.10 -10.20 6.18
C ILE A 278 11.42 -10.09 6.95
N LYS A 279 11.67 -11.00 7.91
CA LYS A 279 12.91 -10.98 8.71
C LYS A 279 14.16 -11.21 7.85
N ASN A 280 14.01 -11.97 6.76
CA ASN A 280 15.08 -12.35 5.86
C ASN A 280 15.18 -11.45 4.63
N LEU A 281 14.26 -10.47 4.50
CA LEU A 281 14.21 -9.60 3.35
C LEU A 281 15.32 -8.53 3.42
N ILE A 282 16.22 -8.58 2.45
CA ILE A 282 17.24 -7.55 2.27
C ILE A 282 16.77 -6.60 1.19
N PHE A 283 16.53 -5.36 1.58
CA PHE A 283 16.16 -4.29 0.65
C PHE A 283 17.42 -3.74 -0.03
N SER A 284 17.45 -3.81 -1.35
CA SER A 284 18.54 -3.26 -2.16
C SER A 284 17.95 -2.46 -3.33
N PRO A 285 17.28 -1.33 -3.04
CA PRO A 285 16.71 -0.49 -4.08
C PRO A 285 17.83 0.21 -4.89
N ASP A 286 17.52 0.55 -6.15
CA ASP A 286 18.40 1.41 -6.93
C ASP A 286 18.41 2.82 -6.34
N LYS A 287 19.58 3.26 -5.90
CA LYS A 287 19.78 4.55 -5.23
C LYS A 287 19.50 5.76 -6.13
N ASN A 288 19.43 5.56 -7.44
CA ASN A 288 19.05 6.63 -8.36
C ASN A 288 17.57 7.02 -8.22
N TYR A 289 16.71 6.11 -7.73
CA TYR A 289 15.28 6.34 -7.57
C TYR A 289 14.85 6.35 -6.10
N VAL A 290 15.35 5.41 -5.31
CA VAL A 290 14.92 5.20 -3.93
C VAL A 290 16.14 5.12 -3.03
N LYS A 291 16.24 6.01 -2.06
CA LYS A 291 17.36 6.06 -1.10
C LYS A 291 17.39 4.84 -0.20
N ASN A 292 16.23 4.48 0.34
CA ASN A 292 16.07 3.35 1.25
C ASN A 292 14.64 2.85 1.25
N MET A 293 14.48 1.59 1.64
CA MET A 293 13.20 0.98 1.96
C MET A 293 13.31 0.26 3.29
N SER A 294 12.31 0.36 4.13
CA SER A 294 12.29 -0.27 5.45
C SER A 294 10.89 -0.72 5.83
N VAL A 295 10.82 -1.75 6.67
CA VAL A 295 9.56 -2.16 7.30
C VAL A 295 9.32 -1.26 8.50
N SER A 296 8.23 -0.51 8.48
CA SER A 296 7.85 0.41 9.57
C SER A 296 6.91 -0.24 10.58
N MET A 297 6.07 -1.18 10.13
CA MET A 297 5.12 -1.85 11.00
C MET A 297 4.85 -3.27 10.51
N VAL A 298 4.77 -4.20 11.45
CA VAL A 298 4.24 -5.55 11.24
C VAL A 298 3.13 -5.76 12.25
N GLU A 299 1.91 -5.84 11.78
CA GLU A 299 0.74 -6.08 12.62
C GLU A 299 0.36 -7.55 12.57
N LEU A 300 0.84 -8.32 13.54
CA LEU A 300 0.69 -9.79 13.59
C LEU A 300 -0.77 -10.22 13.79
N SER A 301 -1.59 -9.37 14.37
CA SER A 301 -3.01 -9.66 14.64
C SER A 301 -3.85 -9.86 13.37
N ASN A 302 -3.49 -9.21 12.27
CA ASN A 302 -4.22 -9.27 11.01
C ASN A 302 -3.34 -9.60 9.79
N GLY A 303 -2.03 -9.80 10.00
CA GLY A 303 -1.07 -10.11 8.93
C GLY A 303 -0.77 -8.93 8.02
N LYS A 304 -0.94 -7.70 8.51
CA LYS A 304 -0.64 -6.47 7.78
C LYS A 304 0.80 -6.06 7.97
N VAL A 305 1.43 -5.68 6.87
CA VAL A 305 2.81 -5.19 6.83
C VAL A 305 2.82 -3.82 6.19
N VAL A 306 3.52 -2.87 6.81
CA VAL A 306 3.72 -1.53 6.27
C VAL A 306 5.19 -1.33 5.95
N MET A 307 5.46 -0.94 4.74
CA MET A 307 6.81 -0.68 4.23
C MET A 307 6.91 0.75 3.72
N ASP A 308 7.94 1.46 4.13
CA ASP A 308 8.13 2.87 3.78
C ASP A 308 9.23 3.02 2.74
N PHE A 309 8.91 3.69 1.64
CA PHE A 309 9.88 4.15 0.67
C PHE A 309 10.44 5.51 1.07
N SER A 310 11.76 5.63 1.13
CA SER A 310 12.48 6.89 1.31
C SER A 310 13.11 7.28 -0.01
N VAL A 311 12.60 8.34 -0.63
CA VAL A 311 13.14 8.92 -1.88
C VAL A 311 14.09 10.05 -1.52
N ASP A 312 15.11 10.30 -2.34
CA ASP A 312 16.05 11.39 -2.10
C ASP A 312 15.37 12.76 -2.29
N GLU A 313 15.79 13.74 -1.48
CA GLU A 313 15.28 15.10 -1.61
C GLU A 313 15.61 15.75 -2.96
N SER A 314 16.69 15.34 -3.61
CA SER A 314 17.05 15.84 -4.95
C SER A 314 15.96 15.53 -5.96
N SER A 315 15.43 14.29 -5.95
CA SER A 315 14.34 13.86 -6.85
C SER A 315 13.06 14.68 -6.65
N TYR A 316 12.78 15.11 -5.40
CA TYR A 316 11.66 16.01 -5.14
C TYR A 316 11.85 17.38 -5.83
N TYR A 317 13.03 17.97 -5.72
CA TYR A 317 13.30 19.28 -6.34
C TYR A 317 13.45 19.19 -7.86
N GLU A 318 13.98 18.09 -8.39
CA GLU A 318 14.01 17.80 -9.82
C GLU A 318 12.60 17.74 -10.40
N THR A 319 11.71 16.97 -9.75
CA THR A 319 10.30 16.88 -10.14
C THR A 319 9.59 18.25 -10.09
N LEU A 320 9.83 19.04 -9.03
CA LEU A 320 9.29 20.39 -8.95
C LEU A 320 9.80 21.28 -10.09
N SER A 321 11.08 21.15 -10.45
CA SER A 321 11.66 21.92 -11.56
C SER A 321 11.04 21.55 -12.90
N GLU A 322 10.79 20.27 -13.14
CA GLU A 322 10.10 19.78 -14.35
C GLU A 322 8.65 20.31 -14.44
N ILE A 323 7.88 20.17 -13.37
CA ILE A 323 6.47 20.60 -13.35
C ILE A 323 6.33 22.10 -13.50
N THR A 324 7.25 22.89 -12.88
CA THR A 324 7.15 24.36 -12.86
C THR A 324 7.87 25.03 -14.02
N GLY A 325 8.71 24.28 -14.76
CA GLY A 325 9.61 24.85 -15.76
C GLY A 325 10.66 25.80 -15.18
N SER A 326 10.87 25.79 -13.87
CA SER A 326 11.78 26.70 -13.15
C SER A 326 12.77 25.88 -12.33
N LYS A 327 14.03 26.30 -12.32
CA LYS A 327 15.09 25.60 -11.58
C LYS A 327 14.91 25.73 -10.06
N ILE A 328 14.53 24.63 -9.40
CA ILE A 328 14.34 24.54 -7.95
C ILE A 328 15.26 23.44 -7.43
N GLU A 329 16.32 23.78 -6.71
CA GLU A 329 17.34 22.83 -6.25
C GLU A 329 17.26 22.51 -4.75
N ASN A 330 16.56 23.35 -3.99
CA ASN A 330 16.48 23.24 -2.54
C ASN A 330 15.30 24.03 -1.99
N GLN A 331 15.05 23.89 -0.68
CA GLN A 331 13.97 24.57 0.02
C GLN A 331 14.01 26.10 -0.12
N LEU A 332 15.20 26.70 -0.14
CA LEU A 332 15.34 28.14 -0.27
C LEU A 332 14.88 28.63 -1.66
N HIS A 333 15.25 27.90 -2.72
CA HIS A 333 14.80 28.19 -4.08
C HIS A 333 13.27 28.03 -4.18
N LEU A 334 12.70 26.99 -3.59
CA LEU A 334 11.24 26.80 -3.55
C LEU A 334 10.52 27.97 -2.86
N ILE A 335 11.00 28.40 -1.69
CA ILE A 335 10.41 29.53 -0.96
C ILE A 335 10.49 30.83 -1.77
N ARG A 336 11.63 31.09 -2.42
CA ARG A 336 11.78 32.27 -3.31
C ARG A 336 10.80 32.22 -4.47
N PHE A 337 10.70 31.06 -5.14
CA PHE A 337 9.79 30.83 -6.24
C PHE A 337 8.33 31.06 -5.85
N ILE A 338 7.90 30.49 -4.70
CA ILE A 338 6.55 30.73 -4.17
C ILE A 338 6.30 32.20 -3.87
N LYS A 339 7.30 32.91 -3.28
CA LYS A 339 7.21 34.36 -2.99
C LYS A 339 7.04 35.18 -4.27
N GLU A 340 7.82 34.87 -5.31
CA GLU A 340 7.69 35.51 -6.61
C GLU A 340 6.35 35.26 -7.28
N LEU A 341 5.86 34.01 -7.24
CA LEU A 341 4.54 33.64 -7.75
C LEU A 341 3.42 34.38 -6.99
N ALA A 342 3.53 34.45 -5.67
CA ALA A 342 2.53 35.17 -4.86
C ALA A 342 2.46 36.65 -5.20
N ALA A 343 3.61 37.28 -5.42
CA ALA A 343 3.68 38.66 -5.86
C ALA A 343 3.07 38.87 -7.27
N LYS A 344 3.43 37.98 -8.21
CA LYS A 344 2.86 38.01 -9.57
C LYS A 344 1.35 37.71 -9.59
N LYS A 345 0.89 36.81 -8.73
CA LYS A 345 -0.54 36.45 -8.63
C LYS A 345 -1.40 37.65 -8.25
N THR A 346 -0.96 38.44 -7.29
CA THR A 346 -1.74 39.66 -6.87
C THR A 346 -1.95 40.60 -8.04
N GLY A 347 -0.90 40.88 -8.83
CA GLY A 347 -1.04 41.68 -10.04
C GLY A 347 -1.89 41.04 -11.12
N TYR A 348 -1.69 39.72 -11.33
CA TYR A 348 -2.45 38.96 -12.31
C TYR A 348 -3.97 38.93 -12.00
N ASP A 349 -4.35 38.70 -10.75
CA ASP A 349 -5.77 38.60 -10.35
C ASP A 349 -6.53 39.90 -10.65
N LYS A 350 -5.89 41.08 -10.46
CA LYS A 350 -6.46 42.39 -10.81
C LYS A 350 -6.70 42.51 -12.32
N VAL A 351 -5.70 42.19 -13.12
CA VAL A 351 -5.75 42.28 -14.57
C VAL A 351 -6.70 41.22 -15.14
N ASN A 352 -6.67 39.99 -14.61
CA ASN A 352 -7.51 38.90 -15.08
C ASN A 352 -9.00 39.19 -14.90
N SER A 353 -9.40 39.85 -13.79
CA SER A 353 -10.78 40.26 -13.59
C SER A 353 -11.26 41.25 -14.68
N ALA A 354 -10.38 42.21 -15.07
CA ALA A 354 -10.67 43.14 -16.15
C ALA A 354 -10.73 42.44 -17.52
N ILE A 355 -9.81 41.52 -17.81
CA ILE A 355 -9.78 40.73 -19.05
C ILE A 355 -11.04 39.86 -19.17
N THR A 356 -11.49 39.23 -18.08
CA THR A 356 -12.72 38.42 -18.10
C THR A 356 -13.91 39.30 -18.48
N LYS A 357 -14.03 40.48 -17.88
CA LYS A 357 -15.08 41.46 -18.24
C LYS A 357 -15.00 41.89 -19.71
N VAL A 358 -13.78 42.11 -20.22
CA VAL A 358 -13.60 42.46 -21.64
C VAL A 358 -14.09 41.35 -22.56
N LYS A 359 -13.84 40.08 -22.23
CA LYS A 359 -14.31 38.95 -23.04
C LYS A 359 -15.84 38.88 -23.07
N GLU A 360 -16.49 39.18 -21.95
CA GLU A 360 -17.95 39.11 -21.79
C GLU A 360 -18.70 40.34 -22.35
N THR A 361 -18.17 41.54 -22.05
CA THR A 361 -18.89 42.79 -22.33
C THR A 361 -18.22 43.70 -23.37
N GLY A 362 -16.99 43.33 -23.79
CA GLY A 362 -16.19 44.19 -24.66
C GLY A 362 -15.36 45.26 -23.93
N TYR A 363 -15.56 45.43 -22.62
CA TYR A 363 -14.88 46.47 -21.85
C TYR A 363 -14.57 46.04 -20.41
N GLY A 364 -13.34 46.31 -19.94
CA GLY A 364 -12.90 46.01 -18.59
C GLY A 364 -11.98 47.10 -18.04
N ILE A 365 -12.01 47.29 -16.72
CA ILE A 365 -11.18 48.31 -16.03
C ILE A 365 -10.39 47.65 -14.91
N VAL A 366 -9.13 47.97 -14.80
CA VAL A 366 -8.34 47.74 -13.60
C VAL A 366 -8.38 49.01 -12.75
N MET A 367 -8.92 48.87 -11.56
CA MET A 367 -9.00 49.99 -10.62
C MET A 367 -7.66 50.26 -9.99
N PRO A 368 -7.33 51.52 -9.69
CA PRO A 368 -6.09 51.91 -9.03
C PRO A 368 -6.00 51.34 -7.62
N ASP A 369 -4.77 51.08 -7.17
CA ASP A 369 -4.48 50.80 -5.77
C ASP A 369 -4.61 52.06 -4.91
N LYS A 370 -4.82 51.87 -3.61
CA LYS A 370 -4.97 53.00 -2.67
C LYS A 370 -3.72 53.88 -2.65
N GLU A 371 -2.57 53.28 -2.87
CA GLU A 371 -1.28 53.98 -2.92
C GLU A 371 -1.09 54.82 -4.19
N GLU A 372 -1.86 54.56 -5.24
CA GLU A 372 -1.83 55.32 -6.52
C GLU A 372 -2.78 56.49 -6.51
N ILE A 373 -3.62 56.62 -5.48
CA ILE A 373 -4.60 57.71 -5.35
C ILE A 373 -3.91 58.90 -4.72
N VAL A 374 -3.83 59.99 -5.48
CA VAL A 374 -3.30 61.27 -5.01
C VAL A 374 -4.47 62.16 -4.59
N LEU A 375 -4.46 62.62 -3.35
CA LEU A 375 -5.44 63.53 -2.81
C LEU A 375 -4.95 64.97 -2.93
N ASP A 376 -5.76 65.88 -3.51
CA ASP A 376 -5.50 67.31 -3.50
C ASP A 376 -5.83 67.89 -2.12
N SER A 377 -5.31 69.09 -1.85
CA SER A 377 -5.64 69.82 -0.62
C SER A 377 -7.15 70.07 -0.52
N PRO A 378 -7.79 69.78 0.63
CA PRO A 378 -9.18 70.03 0.81
C PRO A 378 -9.56 71.53 0.68
N GLU A 379 -10.61 71.84 -0.05
CA GLU A 379 -11.15 73.19 -0.24
C GLU A 379 -12.44 73.39 0.56
N LEU A 380 -12.59 74.54 1.22
CA LEU A 380 -13.81 74.90 1.88
C LEU A 380 -14.86 75.35 0.84
N ILE A 381 -16.02 74.75 0.84
CA ILE A 381 -17.13 75.13 -0.03
C ILE A 381 -18.31 75.63 0.80
N LYS A 382 -19.00 76.65 0.28
CA LYS A 382 -20.24 77.20 0.88
C LYS A 382 -21.41 76.81 0.01
N ASN A 383 -22.43 76.16 0.61
CA ASN A 383 -23.67 75.81 -0.07
C ASN A 383 -24.84 76.37 0.74
N GLY A 384 -25.36 77.55 0.31
CA GLY A 384 -26.36 78.30 1.06
C GLY A 384 -25.84 78.79 2.42
N SER A 385 -26.45 78.38 3.51
CA SER A 385 -26.07 78.67 4.89
C SER A 385 -25.04 77.69 5.47
N ASN A 386 -24.76 76.56 4.77
CA ASN A 386 -23.92 75.48 5.27
C ASN A 386 -22.51 75.50 4.63
N TYR A 387 -21.53 75.05 5.38
CA TYR A 387 -20.15 74.88 4.90
C TYR A 387 -19.87 73.40 4.76
N GLY A 388 -19.18 73.04 3.67
CA GLY A 388 -18.71 71.68 3.41
C GLY A 388 -17.22 71.67 3.05
N VAL A 389 -16.63 70.51 2.97
CA VAL A 389 -15.25 70.31 2.51
C VAL A 389 -15.32 69.58 1.17
N LYS A 390 -14.66 70.15 0.16
CA LYS A 390 -14.50 69.49 -1.15
C LYS A 390 -13.15 68.80 -1.15
N ILE A 391 -13.16 67.52 -1.39
CA ILE A 391 -11.96 66.65 -1.53
C ILE A 391 -11.89 66.24 -3.01
N LYS A 392 -10.78 66.51 -3.65
CA LYS A 392 -10.48 65.99 -4.98
C LYS A 392 -9.40 64.91 -4.87
N ALA A 393 -9.56 63.85 -5.68
CA ALA A 393 -8.57 62.79 -5.79
C ALA A 393 -8.33 62.50 -7.26
N THR A 394 -7.11 62.18 -7.61
CA THR A 394 -6.70 61.73 -8.94
C THR A 394 -6.04 60.37 -8.81
N ALA A 395 -6.43 59.46 -9.67
CA ALA A 395 -5.88 58.11 -9.70
C ALA A 395 -5.79 57.58 -11.13
N PRO A 396 -4.75 56.85 -11.50
CA PRO A 396 -4.66 56.20 -12.81
C PRO A 396 -5.62 55.01 -12.86
N SER A 397 -6.21 54.76 -14.02
CA SER A 397 -6.96 53.51 -14.28
C SER A 397 -6.52 52.89 -15.61
N ILE A 398 -6.53 51.57 -15.70
CA ILE A 398 -6.17 50.87 -16.94
C ILE A 398 -7.46 50.36 -17.57
N HIS A 399 -7.67 50.72 -18.84
CA HIS A 399 -8.88 50.34 -19.59
C HIS A 399 -8.51 49.36 -20.69
N PHE A 400 -9.24 48.22 -20.73
CA PHE A 400 -9.17 47.24 -21.78
C PHE A 400 -10.42 47.29 -22.64
N VAL A 401 -10.21 47.37 -23.97
CA VAL A 401 -11.32 47.44 -24.95
C VAL A 401 -11.13 46.36 -25.98
N LYS A 402 -12.17 45.58 -26.23
CA LYS A 402 -12.22 44.59 -27.32
C LYS A 402 -12.70 45.28 -28.60
N ALA A 403 -11.81 45.34 -29.59
CA ALA A 403 -12.13 45.87 -30.91
C ALA A 403 -11.92 44.82 -31.99
N ASN A 404 -12.76 44.78 -33.01
CA ASN A 404 -12.58 43.91 -34.16
C ASN A 404 -11.65 44.63 -35.17
N ILE A 405 -10.62 43.91 -35.63
CA ILE A 405 -9.72 44.37 -36.69
C ILE A 405 -10.15 43.70 -37.99
N LEU A 406 -10.56 44.47 -38.96
CA LEU A 406 -10.84 43.98 -40.29
C LEU A 406 -9.55 44.11 -41.12
N THR A 407 -9.02 43.02 -41.65
CA THR A 407 -7.93 43.05 -42.61
C THR A 407 -8.41 42.52 -43.94
N GLU A 408 -8.02 43.17 -45.03
CA GLU A 408 -8.31 42.75 -46.40
C GLU A 408 -6.98 42.49 -47.11
N ILE A 409 -6.86 41.30 -47.68
CA ILE A 409 -5.66 40.86 -48.36
C ILE A 409 -6.02 40.48 -49.78
N SER A 410 -5.38 41.14 -50.74
CA SER A 410 -5.65 40.88 -52.18
C SER A 410 -4.39 40.42 -52.88
N PRO A 411 -3.96 39.16 -52.72
CA PRO A 411 -2.80 38.64 -53.38
C PRO A 411 -3.08 38.54 -54.92
N ILE A 412 -2.13 38.99 -55.73
CA ILE A 412 -2.22 38.87 -57.20
C ILE A 412 -1.70 37.49 -57.61
N ILE A 413 -2.54 36.65 -58.21
CA ILE A 413 -2.26 35.21 -58.45
C ILE A 413 -2.06 34.88 -59.93
N GLY A 414 -1.77 35.72 -60.78
CA GLY A 414 -1.57 35.39 -62.20
C GLY A 414 -2.79 35.62 -63.08
N ASN A 415 -3.36 34.61 -63.75
CA ASN A 415 -4.51 34.78 -64.66
C ASN A 415 -5.86 34.52 -63.98
N GLU A 416 -6.97 34.84 -64.67
CA GLU A 416 -8.33 34.71 -64.16
C GLU A 416 -8.71 33.25 -63.80
N GLU A 417 -8.22 32.27 -64.55
CA GLU A 417 -8.47 30.84 -64.27
C GLU A 417 -7.84 30.40 -62.96
N GLN A 418 -6.57 30.72 -62.71
CA GLN A 418 -5.85 30.40 -61.50
C GLN A 418 -6.48 31.06 -60.26
N ALA A 419 -7.02 32.28 -60.43
CA ALA A 419 -7.73 32.96 -59.34
C ALA A 419 -9.07 32.26 -59.01
N LYS A 420 -9.79 31.77 -60.01
CA LYS A 420 -11.02 30.98 -59.84
C LYS A 420 -10.76 29.65 -59.15
N ASP A 421 -9.74 28.92 -59.59
CA ASP A 421 -9.34 27.63 -59.01
C ASP A 421 -9.00 27.77 -57.50
N LEU A 422 -8.31 28.88 -57.11
CA LEU A 422 -8.00 29.14 -55.71
C LEU A 422 -9.24 29.47 -54.90
N ILE A 423 -10.18 30.26 -55.47
CA ILE A 423 -11.45 30.56 -54.79
C ILE A 423 -12.27 29.28 -54.60
N GLU A 424 -12.36 28.41 -55.62
CA GLU A 424 -13.05 27.12 -55.49
C GLU A 424 -12.37 26.22 -54.44
N PHE A 425 -11.05 26.19 -54.41
CA PHE A 425 -10.29 25.44 -53.39
C PHE A 425 -10.55 25.94 -51.96
N ILE A 426 -10.53 27.26 -51.76
CA ILE A 426 -10.84 27.86 -50.43
C ILE A 426 -12.28 27.55 -50.01
N ASN A 427 -13.24 27.73 -50.94
CA ASN A 427 -14.66 27.50 -50.64
C ASN A 427 -14.97 26.01 -50.39
N ALA A 428 -14.27 25.10 -51.08
CA ALA A 428 -14.43 23.66 -50.87
C ALA A 428 -13.92 23.16 -49.53
N ASN A 429 -13.03 23.90 -48.88
CA ASN A 429 -12.38 23.55 -47.64
C ASN A 429 -12.83 24.44 -46.46
N GLU A 430 -13.93 25.21 -46.56
CA GLU A 430 -14.43 26.13 -45.52
C GLU A 430 -14.68 25.46 -44.17
N GLU A 431 -14.89 24.15 -44.12
CA GLU A 431 -15.15 23.39 -42.89
C GLU A 431 -13.89 22.74 -42.26
N HIS A 432 -12.69 22.91 -42.84
CA HIS A 432 -11.47 22.28 -42.37
C HIS A 432 -10.42 23.30 -41.90
N ASP A 433 -9.79 23.03 -40.75
CA ASP A 433 -8.64 23.78 -40.16
C ASP A 433 -7.45 23.89 -41.12
N ASP A 434 -7.43 23.09 -42.20
CA ASP A 434 -6.35 23.01 -43.18
C ASP A 434 -6.23 24.26 -44.08
N ILE A 435 -7.25 25.15 -44.12
CA ILE A 435 -7.20 26.40 -44.93
C ILE A 435 -6.05 27.31 -44.44
N TRP A 436 -5.87 27.41 -43.14
CA TRP A 436 -4.86 28.26 -42.54
C TRP A 436 -3.44 27.84 -42.92
N ASP A 437 -3.20 26.56 -43.19
CA ASP A 437 -1.91 25.99 -43.57
C ASP A 437 -1.69 25.95 -45.10
N THR A 438 -2.70 26.34 -45.86
CA THR A 438 -2.58 26.41 -47.33
C THR A 438 -1.55 27.44 -47.73
N ASN A 439 -0.54 27.01 -48.51
CA ASN A 439 0.57 27.86 -48.92
C ASN A 439 0.20 28.66 -50.19
N ILE A 440 0.30 29.98 -50.11
CA ILE A 440 0.14 30.92 -51.23
C ILE A 440 1.44 31.75 -51.32
N PHE A 441 2.21 31.62 -52.41
CA PHE A 441 3.47 32.33 -52.62
C PHE A 441 4.53 32.18 -51.53
N GLY A 442 4.68 30.96 -50.97
CA GLY A 442 5.72 30.66 -50.00
C GLY A 442 5.35 31.03 -48.57
N LYS A 443 4.13 31.53 -48.31
CA LYS A 443 3.56 31.78 -47.00
C LYS A 443 2.20 31.10 -46.89
N THR A 444 1.84 30.68 -45.68
CA THR A 444 0.50 30.16 -45.42
C THR A 444 -0.53 31.30 -45.38
N ILE A 445 -1.79 30.99 -45.66
CA ILE A 445 -2.90 31.98 -45.50
C ILE A 445 -2.88 32.56 -44.09
N GLY A 446 -2.68 31.72 -43.09
CA GLY A 446 -2.57 32.15 -41.70
C GLY A 446 -1.47 33.21 -41.48
N GLN A 447 -0.28 32.98 -42.01
CA GLN A 447 0.85 33.91 -41.93
C GLN A 447 0.54 35.26 -42.63
N ILE A 448 -0.09 35.21 -43.79
CA ILE A 448 -0.43 36.43 -44.54
C ILE A 448 -1.50 37.25 -43.79
N VAL A 449 -2.51 36.59 -43.23
CA VAL A 449 -3.57 37.25 -42.44
C VAL A 449 -2.97 37.85 -41.17
N GLU A 450 -2.11 37.10 -40.46
CA GLU A 450 -1.43 37.56 -39.24
C GLU A 450 -0.57 38.78 -39.50
N GLU A 451 0.24 38.76 -40.56
CA GLU A 451 1.01 39.92 -41.02
C GLU A 451 0.11 41.13 -41.35
N GLY A 452 -1.03 40.90 -42.02
CA GLY A 452 -1.95 41.97 -42.35
C GLY A 452 -2.59 42.61 -41.11
N ILE A 453 -2.91 41.80 -40.09
CA ILE A 453 -3.43 42.29 -38.79
C ILE A 453 -2.34 43.05 -38.02
N SER A 454 -1.12 42.45 -37.92
CA SER A 454 0.01 43.06 -37.24
C SER A 454 0.38 44.42 -37.84
N ASN A 455 0.46 44.54 -39.16
CA ASN A 455 0.72 45.77 -39.86
C ASN A 455 -0.29 46.90 -39.52
N LYS A 456 -1.57 46.53 -39.38
CA LYS A 456 -2.61 47.52 -38.99
C LYS A 456 -2.44 48.02 -37.55
N ILE A 457 -2.03 47.10 -36.65
CA ILE A 457 -1.81 47.46 -35.25
C ILE A 457 -0.53 48.32 -35.12
N ASP A 458 0.54 47.91 -35.82
CA ASP A 458 1.85 48.61 -35.76
C ASP A 458 1.81 50.00 -36.41
N ASN A 459 0.92 50.20 -37.36
CA ASN A 459 0.70 51.50 -37.99
C ASN A 459 -0.12 52.47 -37.12
N LEU A 460 -0.57 52.08 -35.94
CA LEU A 460 -1.19 53.02 -34.99
C LEU A 460 -0.07 53.99 -34.47
N THR A 461 -0.07 55.22 -34.96
CA THR A 461 0.87 56.26 -34.59
C THR A 461 0.73 56.63 -33.12
N GLU A 462 1.80 57.17 -32.53
CA GLU A 462 1.76 57.68 -31.14
C GLU A 462 0.67 58.74 -30.94
N ASP A 463 0.45 59.60 -31.93
CA ASP A 463 -0.62 60.60 -31.90
C ASP A 463 -2.01 59.96 -31.84
N THR A 464 -2.26 58.93 -32.61
CA THR A 464 -3.51 58.16 -32.54
C THR A 464 -3.72 57.52 -31.18
N ARG A 465 -2.68 56.90 -30.61
CA ARG A 465 -2.73 56.28 -29.26
C ARG A 465 -3.05 57.34 -28.20
N ALA A 466 -2.37 58.50 -28.25
CA ALA A 466 -2.61 59.61 -27.31
C ALA A 466 -4.04 60.16 -27.41
N ARG A 467 -4.60 60.31 -28.62
CA ARG A 467 -6.00 60.72 -28.83
C ARG A 467 -6.99 59.68 -28.27
N MET A 468 -6.73 58.41 -28.43
CA MET A 468 -7.59 57.35 -27.85
C MET A 468 -7.56 57.42 -26.31
N GLN A 469 -6.34 57.56 -25.71
CA GLN A 469 -6.19 57.70 -24.26
C GLN A 469 -6.93 58.96 -23.75
N GLY A 470 -6.73 60.12 -24.35
CA GLY A 470 -7.41 61.35 -23.96
C GLY A 470 -8.94 61.30 -24.15
N THR A 471 -9.42 60.52 -25.10
CA THR A 471 -10.85 60.28 -25.27
C THR A 471 -11.42 59.43 -24.14
N VAL A 472 -10.75 58.35 -23.75
CA VAL A 472 -11.14 57.48 -22.62
C VAL A 472 -11.14 58.33 -21.33
N GLU A 473 -10.13 59.12 -21.11
CA GLU A 473 -9.99 60.02 -19.94
C GLU A 473 -11.17 61.02 -19.87
N LYS A 474 -11.56 61.66 -20.96
CA LYS A 474 -12.71 62.56 -21.03
C LYS A 474 -14.02 61.79 -20.76
N ILE A 475 -14.21 60.65 -21.37
CA ILE A 475 -15.43 59.83 -21.14
C ILE A 475 -15.56 59.45 -19.66
N THR A 476 -14.44 59.12 -19.02
CA THR A 476 -14.41 58.67 -17.62
C THR A 476 -14.66 59.82 -16.63
N ASN A 477 -14.12 61.03 -16.90
CA ASN A 477 -14.21 62.19 -16.03
C ASN A 477 -15.45 63.07 -16.26
N ASP A 478 -15.91 63.17 -17.50
CA ASP A 478 -17.07 63.99 -17.84
C ASP A 478 -18.41 63.22 -17.65
N GLN A 479 -19.16 63.58 -16.62
CA GLN A 479 -20.50 62.99 -16.37
C GLN A 479 -21.55 63.49 -17.36
N SER A 480 -21.18 64.21 -18.39
CA SER A 480 -22.09 64.76 -19.40
C SER A 480 -22.63 63.61 -20.33
N LYS A 481 -23.95 63.46 -20.39
CA LYS A 481 -24.64 62.60 -21.35
C LYS A 481 -24.61 63.16 -22.79
N GLY A 482 -23.50 63.75 -23.18
CA GLY A 482 -23.36 64.36 -24.51
C GLY A 482 -22.80 63.36 -25.56
N VAL A 483 -22.99 63.71 -26.83
CA VAL A 483 -22.39 62.98 -27.96
C VAL A 483 -20.87 63.28 -27.96
N ILE A 484 -20.07 62.24 -27.83
CA ILE A 484 -18.57 62.35 -27.94
C ILE A 484 -18.24 62.10 -29.41
N CYS A 485 -17.70 63.15 -30.05
CA CYS A 485 -17.19 63.05 -31.40
C CYS A 485 -15.68 62.77 -31.36
N ILE A 486 -15.28 61.57 -31.80
CA ILE A 486 -13.85 61.20 -31.92
C ILE A 486 -13.42 61.54 -33.33
N LEU A 487 -12.63 62.58 -33.50
CA LEU A 487 -11.90 62.87 -34.74
C LEU A 487 -10.55 62.13 -34.68
N LEU A 488 -10.46 61.02 -35.40
CA LEU A 488 -9.22 60.24 -35.57
C LEU A 488 -8.29 60.93 -36.56
#